data_f2ffe4aec05962c59adb29eac068c791
#
_entry.id   f2ffe4aec05962c59adb29eac068c791
#
_cell.length_a   1.000
_cell.length_b   1.000
_cell.length_c   1.000
_cell.angle_alpha   90.00
_cell.angle_beta   90.00
_cell.angle_gamma   90.00
#
_symmetry.space_group_name_H-M   'P 1'
#
loop_
_entity.id
_entity.type
_entity.pdbx_description
1 polymer ?
#
loop_
_entity_poly.entity_id
_entity_poly.type
_entity_poly.pdbx_seq_one_letter_code
_entity_poly.pdbx_strand_id
1 'polypeptide(L)'
;ITGVATDNGGGFQLKEVNDGDYILCISCVGYENSYLSIRNLQANLNLGELPLSPDNVMLEGVTVTASPIIKKTDRQIILPTEMQTKAASNGVSLLRNLQLSRILINPIDNSITIPGGDNVQLRINGVEVTQAEIIAIRPTDVIRIEYIDNPGARYGNAGAVLNYIVKRRESGGSTSADL
;
A
#
# COMPACT_ATOMS: atom_id res chain seq x y z
N ILE A 1 9.45 -13.55 -38.36
CA ILE A 1 9.68 -13.29 -36.94
C ILE A 1 10.06 -14.62 -36.31
N THR A 2 11.25 -14.73 -35.74
CA THR A 2 11.75 -15.91 -35.03
C THR A 2 11.91 -15.55 -33.57
N GLY A 3 11.58 -16.46 -32.65
CA GLY A 3 11.71 -16.27 -31.23
C GLY A 3 12.16 -17.54 -30.52
N VAL A 4 12.79 -17.41 -29.37
CA VAL A 4 13.24 -18.51 -28.52
C VAL A 4 13.02 -18.15 -27.05
N ALA A 5 12.74 -19.12 -26.23
CA ALA A 5 12.72 -18.93 -24.78
C ALA A 5 14.12 -19.15 -24.20
N THR A 6 14.41 -18.48 -23.10
CA THR A 6 15.65 -18.71 -22.34
C THR A 6 15.59 -20.04 -21.60
N ASP A 7 16.75 -20.63 -21.35
CA ASP A 7 16.90 -21.77 -20.46
C ASP A 7 16.84 -21.37 -18.97
N ASN A 8 16.99 -22.32 -18.06
CA ASN A 8 16.94 -22.08 -16.61
C ASN A 8 18.08 -21.17 -16.08
N GLY A 9 19.14 -21.00 -16.87
CA GLY A 9 20.27 -20.10 -16.55
C GLY A 9 20.13 -18.73 -17.21
N GLY A 10 19.04 -18.47 -17.95
CA GLY A 10 18.82 -17.24 -18.71
C GLY A 10 19.51 -17.23 -20.08
N GLY A 11 20.16 -18.32 -20.48
CA GLY A 11 20.82 -18.44 -21.77
C GLY A 11 19.86 -18.63 -22.92
N PHE A 12 20.13 -18.01 -24.08
CA PHE A 12 19.36 -18.22 -25.31
C PHE A 12 20.26 -18.22 -26.53
N GLN A 13 19.80 -18.86 -27.58
CA GLN A 13 20.48 -18.88 -28.87
C GLN A 13 19.46 -18.85 -30.01
N LEU A 14 19.53 -17.84 -30.86
CA LEU A 14 18.81 -17.78 -32.12
C LEU A 14 19.68 -18.40 -33.22
N LYS A 15 19.18 -19.43 -33.89
CA LYS A 15 19.87 -20.14 -34.98
C LYS A 15 19.24 -19.75 -36.31
N GLU A 16 20.01 -19.90 -37.39
CA GLU A 16 19.55 -19.71 -38.77
C GLU A 16 18.99 -18.30 -39.04
N VAL A 17 19.65 -17.28 -38.42
CA VAL A 17 19.33 -15.88 -38.67
C VAL A 17 20.13 -15.44 -39.89
N ASN A 18 19.43 -14.94 -40.92
CA ASN A 18 20.07 -14.45 -42.14
C ASN A 18 20.84 -13.14 -41.90
N ASP A 19 21.71 -12.77 -42.85
CA ASP A 19 22.37 -11.45 -42.81
C ASP A 19 21.33 -10.32 -42.88
N GLY A 20 21.56 -9.24 -42.15
CA GLY A 20 20.64 -8.11 -42.14
C GLY A 20 20.59 -7.29 -40.88
N ASP A 21 19.62 -6.39 -40.82
CA ASP A 21 19.34 -5.53 -39.68
C ASP A 21 18.20 -6.11 -38.86
N TYR A 22 18.35 -6.14 -37.54
CA TYR A 22 17.36 -6.70 -36.64
C TYR A 22 17.11 -5.82 -35.42
N ILE A 23 15.93 -5.95 -34.87
CA ILE A 23 15.59 -5.50 -33.52
C ILE A 23 15.31 -6.74 -32.70
N LEU A 24 16.16 -7.01 -31.72
CA LEU A 24 15.94 -8.05 -30.73
C LEU A 24 15.06 -7.46 -29.61
N CYS A 25 13.90 -8.07 -29.38
CA CYS A 25 13.04 -7.78 -28.26
C CYS A 25 13.21 -8.86 -27.20
N ILE A 26 13.51 -8.45 -25.98
CA ILE A 26 13.63 -9.33 -24.84
C ILE A 26 12.51 -8.99 -23.90
N SER A 27 11.68 -9.96 -23.54
CA SER A 27 10.54 -9.77 -22.66
C SER A 27 10.48 -10.85 -21.60
N CYS A 28 10.12 -10.46 -20.39
CA CYS A 28 9.89 -11.35 -19.28
C CYS A 28 8.74 -10.81 -18.42
N VAL A 29 7.92 -11.69 -17.85
CA VAL A 29 6.84 -11.27 -16.95
C VAL A 29 7.43 -10.58 -15.72
N GLY A 30 6.97 -9.35 -15.44
CA GLY A 30 7.48 -8.54 -14.32
C GLY A 30 8.73 -7.73 -14.64
N TYR A 31 9.14 -7.66 -15.90
CA TYR A 31 10.26 -6.84 -16.38
C TYR A 31 9.84 -5.98 -17.56
N GLU A 32 10.47 -4.82 -17.71
CA GLU A 32 10.30 -3.98 -18.88
C GLU A 32 10.87 -4.64 -20.14
N ASN A 33 10.16 -4.49 -21.26
CA ASN A 33 10.66 -5.00 -22.54
C ASN A 33 11.91 -4.23 -22.93
N SER A 34 12.99 -4.95 -23.21
CA SER A 34 14.24 -4.37 -23.71
C SER A 34 14.36 -4.58 -25.22
N TYR A 35 14.82 -3.56 -25.94
CA TYR A 35 15.00 -3.58 -27.38
C TYR A 35 16.44 -3.27 -27.74
N LEU A 36 17.08 -4.18 -28.48
CA LEU A 36 18.45 -4.02 -28.96
C LEU A 36 18.47 -4.01 -30.47
N SER A 37 19.02 -2.94 -31.05
CA SER A 37 19.21 -2.84 -32.50
C SER A 37 20.52 -3.50 -32.93
N ILE A 38 20.45 -4.49 -33.79
CA ILE A 38 21.57 -5.20 -34.40
C ILE A 38 21.62 -4.78 -35.87
N ARG A 39 22.68 -4.12 -36.28
CA ARG A 39 22.86 -3.67 -37.65
C ARG A 39 23.91 -4.49 -38.36
N ASN A 40 23.62 -4.80 -39.63
CA ASN A 40 24.53 -5.53 -40.54
C ASN A 40 25.09 -6.82 -39.94
N LEU A 41 24.20 -7.66 -39.42
CA LEU A 41 24.57 -8.99 -38.95
C LEU A 41 25.08 -9.80 -40.15
N GLN A 42 26.36 -10.23 -40.11
CA GLN A 42 26.99 -11.04 -41.17
C GLN A 42 27.69 -12.30 -40.61
N ALA A 43 27.73 -12.42 -39.30
CA ALA A 43 28.38 -13.53 -38.63
C ALA A 43 27.74 -13.78 -37.27
N ASN A 44 28.17 -14.85 -36.60
CA ASN A 44 27.74 -15.14 -35.23
C ASN A 44 28.06 -13.97 -34.31
N LEU A 45 27.07 -13.46 -33.60
CA LEU A 45 27.18 -12.35 -32.68
C LEU A 45 26.90 -12.83 -31.24
N ASN A 46 27.85 -12.60 -30.36
CA ASN A 46 27.65 -12.79 -28.94
C ASN A 46 27.25 -11.44 -28.31
N LEU A 47 26.07 -11.39 -27.73
CA LEU A 47 25.51 -10.16 -27.14
C LEU A 47 25.90 -9.97 -25.68
N GLY A 48 26.57 -10.97 -25.05
CA GLY A 48 26.88 -10.94 -23.64
C GLY A 48 25.64 -10.99 -22.75
N GLU A 49 25.76 -10.42 -21.56
CA GLU A 49 24.65 -10.35 -20.60
C GLU A 49 23.76 -9.15 -20.94
N LEU A 50 22.46 -9.40 -21.01
CA LEU A 50 21.44 -8.41 -21.30
C LEU A 50 20.54 -8.22 -20.05
N PRO A 51 20.84 -7.23 -19.20
CA PRO A 51 20.07 -7.00 -17.98
C PRO A 51 18.67 -6.48 -18.34
N LEU A 52 17.67 -7.00 -17.65
CA LEU A 52 16.30 -6.49 -17.70
C LEU A 52 16.01 -5.66 -16.45
N SER A 53 15.40 -4.49 -16.63
CA SER A 53 14.89 -3.69 -15.53
C SER A 53 13.57 -4.27 -15.04
N PRO A 54 13.37 -4.42 -13.72
CA PRO A 54 12.06 -4.78 -13.21
C PRO A 54 11.00 -3.80 -13.72
N ASP A 55 9.90 -4.33 -14.25
CA ASP A 55 8.76 -3.50 -14.62
C ASP A 55 8.08 -3.00 -13.33
N ASN A 56 8.41 -1.76 -12.96
CA ASN A 56 7.76 -1.07 -11.85
C ASN A 56 6.38 -0.51 -12.26
N VAL A 57 5.87 -0.84 -13.43
CA VAL A 57 4.46 -0.69 -13.70
C VAL A 57 3.76 -1.69 -12.80
N MET A 58 3.42 -1.24 -11.58
CA MET A 58 2.32 -1.82 -10.84
C MET A 58 1.20 -2.02 -11.85
N LEU A 59 0.93 -3.28 -12.17
CA LEU A 59 -0.35 -3.62 -12.76
C LEU A 59 -1.39 -2.91 -11.89
N GLU A 60 -2.09 -1.95 -12.45
CA GLU A 60 -3.38 -1.49 -11.94
C GLU A 60 -4.40 -2.63 -12.10
N GLY A 61 -4.02 -3.80 -11.75
CA GLY A 61 -4.84 -4.98 -11.55
C GLY A 61 -4.95 -5.12 -10.07
N VAL A 62 -6.08 -4.67 -9.53
CA VAL A 62 -6.66 -5.03 -8.24
C VAL A 62 -5.76 -5.94 -7.41
N THR A 63 -4.67 -5.41 -6.93
CA THR A 63 -3.98 -6.01 -5.79
C THR A 63 -4.87 -5.63 -4.61
N VAL A 64 -5.74 -6.54 -4.20
CA VAL A 64 -6.35 -6.51 -2.87
C VAL A 64 -5.18 -6.69 -1.91
N THR A 65 -4.44 -5.62 -1.70
CA THR A 65 -3.41 -5.57 -0.68
C THR A 65 -4.16 -5.39 0.62
N ALA A 66 -4.55 -6.53 1.21
CA ALA A 66 -5.09 -6.52 2.56
C ALA A 66 -4.06 -5.77 3.41
N SER A 67 -4.53 -4.77 4.16
CA SER A 67 -3.68 -4.07 5.11
C SER A 67 -2.99 -5.09 5.99
N PRO A 68 -1.66 -5.06 6.17
CA PRO A 68 -1.00 -5.98 7.07
C PRO A 68 -1.55 -5.76 8.48
N ILE A 69 -2.19 -6.80 9.03
CA ILE A 69 -2.73 -6.81 10.39
C ILE A 69 -1.76 -7.60 11.25
N ILE A 70 -1.10 -6.91 12.18
CA ILE A 70 -0.22 -7.54 13.16
C ILE A 70 -1.03 -7.79 14.44
N LYS A 71 -1.31 -9.05 14.72
CA LYS A 71 -2.00 -9.45 15.95
C LYS A 71 -1.00 -9.51 17.10
N LYS A 72 -1.24 -8.72 18.15
CA LYS A 72 -0.59 -8.79 19.45
C LYS A 72 -1.55 -9.39 20.48
N THR A 73 -1.04 -9.71 21.66
CA THR A 73 -1.83 -10.32 22.74
C THR A 73 -2.99 -9.43 23.18
N ASP A 74 -2.80 -8.11 23.17
CA ASP A 74 -3.74 -7.11 23.73
C ASP A 74 -4.42 -6.26 22.63
N ARG A 75 -3.93 -6.31 21.40
CA ARG A 75 -4.44 -5.46 20.30
C ARG A 75 -4.09 -5.99 18.93
N GLN A 76 -4.77 -5.49 17.93
CA GLN A 76 -4.42 -5.64 16.53
C GLN A 76 -3.87 -4.32 16.03
N ILE A 77 -2.73 -4.36 15.34
CA ILE A 77 -2.13 -3.20 14.69
C ILE A 77 -2.41 -3.32 13.20
N ILE A 78 -3.10 -2.33 12.65
CA ILE A 78 -3.48 -2.26 11.25
C ILE A 78 -2.63 -1.17 10.61
N LEU A 79 -1.87 -1.53 9.57
CA LEU A 79 -1.03 -0.61 8.80
C LEU A 79 -1.77 -0.28 7.49
N PRO A 80 -2.35 0.92 7.34
CA PRO A 80 -2.98 1.32 6.08
C PRO A 80 -1.95 1.37 4.96
N THR A 81 -2.31 0.85 3.80
CA THR A 81 -1.49 0.98 2.60
C THR A 81 -1.57 2.39 2.02
N GLU A 82 -0.60 2.76 1.20
CA GLU A 82 -0.61 4.06 0.52
C GLU A 82 -1.85 4.24 -0.37
N MET A 83 -2.29 3.18 -1.04
CA MET A 83 -3.50 3.18 -1.85
C MET A 83 -4.74 3.47 -0.99
N GLN A 84 -4.87 2.83 0.17
CA GLN A 84 -6.01 3.02 1.07
C GLN A 84 -6.05 4.42 1.67
N THR A 85 -4.89 4.99 2.00
CA THR A 85 -4.79 6.36 2.51
C THR A 85 -5.09 7.40 1.44
N LYS A 86 -4.63 7.19 0.19
CA LYS A 86 -4.94 8.07 -0.95
C LYS A 86 -6.41 8.00 -1.38
N ALA A 87 -7.03 6.82 -1.31
CA ALA A 87 -8.44 6.63 -1.66
C ALA A 87 -9.41 7.13 -0.58
N ALA A 88 -8.92 7.43 0.63
CA ALA A 88 -9.75 7.91 1.72
C ALA A 88 -9.77 9.45 1.77
N SER A 89 -10.92 10.02 2.09
CA SER A 89 -11.12 11.48 2.27
C SER A 89 -10.92 11.95 3.71
N ASN A 90 -11.09 11.06 4.70
CA ASN A 90 -11.00 11.36 6.14
C ASN A 90 -10.72 10.09 6.95
N GLY A 91 -10.56 10.21 8.27
CA GLY A 91 -10.24 9.07 9.14
C GLY A 91 -11.31 7.98 9.16
N VAL A 92 -12.60 8.32 9.03
CA VAL A 92 -13.70 7.33 8.98
C VAL A 92 -13.73 6.60 7.64
N SER A 93 -13.55 7.32 6.52
CA SER A 93 -13.48 6.68 5.20
C SER A 93 -12.25 5.77 5.08
N LEU A 94 -11.13 6.14 5.73
CA LEU A 94 -9.98 5.24 5.83
C LEU A 94 -10.35 3.95 6.56
N LEU A 95 -11.02 4.04 7.71
CA LEU A 95 -11.47 2.87 8.46
C LEU A 95 -12.40 1.97 7.62
N ARG A 96 -13.29 2.58 6.82
CA ARG A 96 -14.16 1.85 5.89
C ARG A 96 -13.36 1.10 4.83
N ASN A 97 -12.33 1.71 4.26
CA ASN A 97 -11.47 1.09 3.25
C ASN A 97 -10.65 -0.08 3.82
N LEU A 98 -10.41 -0.11 5.13
CA LEU A 98 -9.72 -1.21 5.81
C LEU A 98 -10.58 -2.46 6.00
N GLN A 99 -11.89 -2.36 5.84
CA GLN A 99 -12.87 -3.47 5.90
C GLN A 99 -12.67 -4.39 7.12
N LEU A 100 -12.52 -3.80 8.30
CA LEU A 100 -12.34 -4.56 9.53
C LEU A 100 -13.63 -5.30 9.90
N SER A 101 -13.58 -6.62 9.96
CA SER A 101 -14.76 -7.49 10.14
C SER A 101 -15.54 -7.26 11.45
N ARG A 102 -14.90 -6.65 12.44
CA ARG A 102 -15.48 -6.35 13.76
C ARG A 102 -15.89 -4.89 13.95
N ILE A 103 -15.80 -4.07 12.92
CA ILE A 103 -16.19 -2.66 12.96
C ILE A 103 -17.34 -2.44 11.99
N LEU A 104 -18.40 -1.89 12.49
CA LEU A 104 -19.56 -1.47 11.72
C LEU A 104 -19.57 0.05 11.61
N ILE A 105 -19.66 0.56 10.40
CA ILE A 105 -19.71 2.01 10.14
C ILE A 105 -21.04 2.30 9.46
N ASN A 106 -21.87 3.08 10.11
CA ASN A 106 -23.12 3.55 9.52
C ASN A 106 -22.83 4.57 8.41
N PRO A 107 -23.28 4.35 7.18
CA PRO A 107 -23.00 5.25 6.06
C PRO A 107 -23.70 6.61 6.14
N ILE A 108 -24.74 6.75 6.98
CA ILE A 108 -25.56 7.96 7.08
C ILE A 108 -24.92 8.98 8.03
N ASP A 109 -24.56 8.53 9.25
CA ASP A 109 -24.03 9.40 10.31
C ASP A 109 -22.56 9.14 10.64
N ASN A 110 -21.94 8.18 9.94
CA ASN A 110 -20.58 7.71 10.16
C ASN A 110 -20.31 7.16 11.58
N SER A 111 -21.37 6.81 12.33
CA SER A 111 -21.18 6.19 13.65
C SER A 111 -20.43 4.86 13.55
N ILE A 112 -19.56 4.64 14.51
CA ILE A 112 -18.65 3.48 14.56
C ILE A 112 -19.10 2.62 15.73
N THR A 113 -19.48 1.38 15.45
CA THR A 113 -19.95 0.41 16.44
C THR A 113 -19.28 -0.95 16.20
N ILE A 114 -19.46 -1.88 17.15
CA ILE A 114 -19.09 -3.29 16.99
C ILE A 114 -20.35 -4.17 16.98
N PRO A 115 -20.26 -5.41 16.46
CA PRO A 115 -21.32 -6.38 16.58
C PRO A 115 -21.74 -6.57 18.04
N GLY A 116 -23.04 -6.42 18.33
CA GLY A 116 -23.55 -6.40 19.70
C GLY A 116 -24.02 -5.02 20.14
N GLY A 117 -23.65 -3.95 19.42
CA GLY A 117 -24.09 -2.58 19.66
C GLY A 117 -23.33 -1.85 20.77
N ASP A 118 -22.26 -2.45 21.26
CA ASP A 118 -21.41 -1.82 22.28
C ASP A 118 -20.67 -0.59 21.73
N ASN A 119 -20.38 0.34 22.62
CA ASN A 119 -19.74 1.59 22.30
C ASN A 119 -18.25 1.40 21.98
N VAL A 120 -17.78 2.05 20.92
CA VAL A 120 -16.36 2.09 20.52
C VAL A 120 -15.74 3.38 21.00
N GLN A 121 -14.73 3.29 21.88
CA GLN A 121 -13.96 4.46 22.29
C GLN A 121 -12.95 4.85 21.20
N LEU A 122 -13.02 6.10 20.76
CA LEU A 122 -12.14 6.65 19.73
C LEU A 122 -10.98 7.41 20.35
N ARG A 123 -9.78 7.20 19.86
CA ARG A 123 -8.56 7.84 20.38
C ARG A 123 -7.65 8.28 19.24
N ILE A 124 -6.89 9.35 19.48
CA ILE A 124 -5.80 9.82 18.63
C ILE A 124 -4.54 9.91 19.50
N ASN A 125 -3.49 9.18 19.11
CA ASN A 125 -2.21 9.14 19.85
C ASN A 125 -2.41 8.82 21.36
N GLY A 126 -3.38 7.99 21.67
CA GLY A 126 -3.69 7.57 23.02
C GLY A 126 -4.64 8.51 23.81
N VAL A 127 -5.03 9.65 23.26
CA VAL A 127 -5.99 10.60 23.87
C VAL A 127 -7.39 10.28 23.35
N GLU A 128 -8.38 10.24 24.24
CA GLU A 128 -9.78 10.05 23.86
C GLU A 128 -10.30 11.27 23.10
N VAL A 129 -11.03 11.01 22.02
CA VAL A 129 -11.53 12.03 21.09
C VAL A 129 -12.95 11.72 20.64
N THR A 130 -13.59 12.71 20.07
CA THR A 130 -14.91 12.60 19.45
C THR A 130 -14.83 12.05 18.02
N GLN A 131 -15.95 11.58 17.50
CA GLN A 131 -16.06 11.17 16.09
C GLN A 131 -15.72 12.31 15.12
N ALA A 132 -16.07 13.55 15.46
CA ALA A 132 -15.75 14.73 14.64
C ALA A 132 -14.24 14.91 14.45
N GLU A 133 -13.45 14.64 15.50
CA GLU A 133 -11.98 14.70 15.42
C GLU A 133 -11.41 13.57 14.56
N ILE A 134 -12.01 12.37 14.57
CA ILE A 134 -11.62 11.28 13.64
C ILE A 134 -11.94 11.67 12.20
N ILE A 135 -13.08 12.32 11.94
CA ILE A 135 -13.42 12.82 10.61
C ILE A 135 -12.40 13.88 10.14
N ALA A 136 -11.87 14.70 11.05
CA ALA A 136 -10.88 15.71 10.73
C ALA A 136 -9.48 15.17 10.42
N ILE A 137 -9.21 13.90 10.68
CA ILE A 137 -7.91 13.26 10.38
C ILE A 137 -7.68 13.24 8.87
N ARG A 138 -6.49 13.67 8.43
CA ARG A 138 -6.01 13.41 7.07
C ARG A 138 -5.51 11.96 6.98
N PRO A 139 -6.03 11.14 6.08
CA PRO A 139 -5.63 9.73 5.97
C PRO A 139 -4.13 9.53 5.78
N THR A 140 -3.46 10.43 5.06
CA THR A 140 -2.00 10.40 4.81
C THR A 140 -1.15 10.65 6.04
N ASP A 141 -1.73 11.22 7.10
CA ASP A 141 -1.04 11.43 8.36
C ASP A 141 -1.14 10.21 9.28
N VAL A 142 -2.01 9.23 8.96
CA VAL A 142 -2.19 8.01 9.75
C VAL A 142 -1.03 7.06 9.52
N ILE A 143 -0.30 6.75 10.59
CA ILE A 143 0.80 5.77 10.58
C ILE A 143 0.25 4.36 10.74
N ARG A 144 -0.66 4.17 11.70
CA ARG A 144 -1.34 2.91 11.99
C ARG A 144 -2.61 3.13 12.77
N ILE A 145 -3.48 2.13 12.80
CA ILE A 145 -4.65 2.09 13.66
C ILE A 145 -4.48 0.89 14.61
N GLU A 146 -4.67 1.11 15.89
CA GLU A 146 -4.65 0.06 16.91
C GLU A 146 -6.10 -0.26 17.31
N TYR A 147 -6.50 -1.49 17.08
CA TYR A 147 -7.80 -2.01 17.50
C TYR A 147 -7.63 -2.89 18.72
N ILE A 148 -8.32 -2.56 19.81
CA ILE A 148 -8.32 -3.32 21.05
C ILE A 148 -9.72 -3.90 21.22
N ASP A 149 -9.81 -5.21 21.12
CA ASP A 149 -11.01 -5.98 21.38
C ASP A 149 -11.06 -6.32 22.87
N ASN A 150 -12.19 -6.13 23.51
CA ASN A 150 -12.36 -6.34 24.94
C ASN A 150 -11.34 -5.54 25.78
N PRO A 151 -11.37 -4.20 25.69
CA PRO A 151 -10.46 -3.33 26.44
C PRO A 151 -10.75 -3.43 27.95
N GLY A 152 -9.74 -3.69 28.77
CA GLY A 152 -9.91 -3.79 30.21
C GLY A 152 -10.42 -2.48 30.86
N ALA A 153 -10.64 -2.51 32.18
CA ALA A 153 -11.23 -1.44 32.99
C ALA A 153 -10.60 -0.04 32.79
N ARG A 154 -9.37 0.04 32.31
CA ARG A 154 -8.68 1.31 31.99
C ARG A 154 -9.34 2.14 30.88
N TYR A 155 -10.23 1.53 30.10
CA TYR A 155 -10.98 2.16 29.02
C TYR A 155 -12.46 2.34 29.37
N GLY A 156 -12.81 2.23 30.67
CA GLY A 156 -14.19 2.34 31.14
C GLY A 156 -15.06 1.18 30.64
N ASN A 157 -16.26 1.51 30.19
CA ASN A 157 -17.23 0.53 29.68
C ASN A 157 -17.22 0.44 28.14
N ALA A 158 -16.09 0.73 27.50
CA ALA A 158 -15.98 0.59 26.05
C ALA A 158 -15.94 -0.89 25.65
N GLY A 159 -16.75 -1.30 24.70
CA GLY A 159 -16.74 -2.64 24.11
C GLY A 159 -15.52 -2.87 23.22
N ALA A 160 -14.98 -1.79 22.62
CA ALA A 160 -13.73 -1.80 21.85
C ALA A 160 -13.08 -0.43 21.89
N VAL A 161 -11.77 -0.36 21.52
CA VAL A 161 -11.04 0.90 21.36
C VAL A 161 -10.40 0.94 19.99
N LEU A 162 -10.54 2.07 19.32
CA LEU A 162 -9.83 2.43 18.09
C LEU A 162 -8.90 3.59 18.37
N ASN A 163 -7.60 3.35 18.28
CA ASN A 163 -6.58 4.37 18.51
C ASN A 163 -5.82 4.65 17.21
N TYR A 164 -6.03 5.83 16.64
CA TYR A 164 -5.32 6.31 15.47
C TYR A 164 -3.98 6.87 15.89
N ILE A 165 -2.90 6.28 15.42
CA ILE A 165 -1.56 6.82 15.58
C ILE A 165 -1.25 7.67 14.35
N VAL A 166 -1.19 8.97 14.55
CA VAL A 166 -0.96 9.96 13.49
C VAL A 166 0.39 10.67 13.69
N LYS A 167 0.96 11.12 12.58
CA LYS A 167 2.18 11.94 12.59
C LYS A 167 1.91 13.22 13.41
N ARG A 168 2.83 13.54 14.32
CA ARG A 168 2.82 14.87 14.95
C ARG A 168 3.14 15.91 13.88
N ARG A 169 2.26 16.90 13.73
CA ARG A 169 2.63 18.12 13.03
C ARG A 169 3.46 18.95 13.98
N GLU A 170 4.65 19.33 13.56
CA GLU A 170 5.35 20.43 14.20
C GLU A 170 4.50 21.68 13.97
N SER A 171 3.83 22.15 15.02
CA SER A 171 3.19 23.46 15.01
C SER A 171 4.32 24.48 15.00
N GLY A 172 4.63 25.02 13.83
CA GLY A 172 5.47 26.19 13.70
C GLY A 172 4.75 27.40 14.32
N GLY A 173 5.03 27.67 15.59
CA GLY A 173 4.68 28.94 16.21
C GLY A 173 5.59 30.02 15.64
N SER A 174 5.12 30.87 14.71
CA SER A 174 5.79 32.11 14.37
C SER A 174 5.48 33.14 15.47
N THR A 175 6.42 33.38 16.35
CA THR A 175 6.39 34.53 17.24
C THR A 175 6.99 35.70 16.46
N SER A 176 6.15 36.59 15.91
CA SER A 176 6.58 37.89 15.45
C SER A 176 6.64 38.80 16.69
N ALA A 177 7.85 39.16 17.10
CA ALA A 177 8.07 40.25 18.03
C ALA A 177 8.22 41.54 17.20
N ASP A 178 7.19 42.36 17.18
CA ASP A 178 7.30 43.75 16.73
C ASP A 178 7.97 44.55 17.83
N LEU A 179 9.12 45.15 17.48
CA LEU A 179 9.81 46.20 18.23
C LEU A 179 9.40 47.56 17.71
#